data_840a01335bc0f1a2daa02c5043ad8976
#
_entry.id   840a01335bc0f1a2daa02c5043ad8976
#
_cell.length_a   1.000
_cell.length_b   1.000
_cell.length_c   1.000
_cell.angle_alpha   90.00
_cell.angle_beta   90.00
_cell.angle_gamma   90.00
#
_symmetry.space_group_name_H-M   'P 1'
#
loop_
_entity.id
_entity.type
_entity.pdbx_description
1 polymer ?
#
loop_
_entity_poly.entity_id
_entity_poly.type
_entity_poly.pdbx_seq_one_letter_code
_entity_poly.pdbx_strand_id
1 'polypeptide(L)'
;MTSIKEIEGIGPTYASQLAEAGVRTIEQLREVGATATGRMRLADEARLGEEQILQWTHQADLIRIKGIGEEFAELLVKAGVATVPKLAYRNAQNLYMDLTLLNQRLKLVRRLPTVVELERMISQAKKLPKLIRH
;
A
#
# COMPACT_ATOMS: atom_id res chain seq x y z
N MET A 1 -5.41 6.31 15.42
CA MET A 1 -5.98 5.64 14.23
C MET A 1 -5.89 6.56 13.03
N THR A 2 -5.50 6.03 11.91
CA THR A 2 -5.20 6.82 10.72
C THR A 2 -6.36 6.78 9.73
N SER A 3 -6.84 7.95 9.30
CA SER A 3 -7.97 8.05 8.37
C SER A 3 -7.69 7.33 7.06
N ILE A 4 -8.70 6.64 6.54
CA ILE A 4 -8.64 5.96 5.24
C ILE A 4 -8.30 6.94 4.11
N LYS A 5 -8.60 8.22 4.27
CA LYS A 5 -8.32 9.26 3.28
C LYS A 5 -6.82 9.48 3.05
N GLU A 6 -5.97 9.01 3.96
CA GLU A 6 -4.53 9.12 3.81
C GLU A 6 -3.95 8.11 2.82
N ILE A 7 -4.75 7.17 2.33
CA ILE A 7 -4.31 6.31 1.24
C ILE A 7 -4.48 7.05 -0.06
N GLU A 8 -3.40 7.15 -0.83
CA GLU A 8 -3.43 7.82 -2.13
C GLU A 8 -4.44 7.13 -3.04
N GLY A 9 -5.28 7.94 -3.66
CA GLY A 9 -6.36 7.45 -4.50
C GLY A 9 -7.71 7.32 -3.82
N ILE A 10 -7.77 7.43 -2.49
CA ILE A 10 -9.04 7.39 -1.77
C ILE A 10 -9.45 8.83 -1.46
N GLY A 11 -10.27 9.39 -2.36
CA GLY A 11 -10.88 10.68 -2.14
C GLY A 11 -12.16 10.58 -1.32
N PRO A 12 -12.87 11.73 -1.14
CA PRO A 12 -14.08 11.76 -0.30
C PRO A 12 -15.17 10.77 -0.70
N THR A 13 -15.37 10.56 -2.00
CA THR A 13 -16.42 9.64 -2.50
C THR A 13 -16.11 8.21 -2.11
N TYR A 14 -14.89 7.75 -2.38
CA TYR A 14 -14.49 6.40 -2.02
C TYR A 14 -14.43 6.20 -0.51
N ALA A 15 -13.97 7.23 0.21
CA ALA A 15 -13.94 7.16 1.68
C ALA A 15 -15.36 7.00 2.24
N SER A 16 -16.34 7.67 1.65
CA SER A 16 -17.74 7.55 2.05
C SER A 16 -18.28 6.14 1.80
N GLN A 17 -17.98 5.58 0.62
CA GLN A 17 -18.41 4.21 0.29
C GLN A 17 -17.80 3.19 1.24
N LEU A 18 -16.52 3.35 1.57
CA LEU A 18 -15.85 2.46 2.51
C LEU A 18 -16.41 2.61 3.93
N ALA A 19 -16.71 3.85 4.34
CA ALA A 19 -17.27 4.12 5.65
C ALA A 19 -18.64 3.46 5.82
N GLU A 20 -19.47 3.46 4.78
CA GLU A 20 -20.77 2.79 4.79
C GLU A 20 -20.62 1.29 4.99
N ALA A 21 -19.51 0.71 4.53
CA ALA A 21 -19.19 -0.70 4.70
C ALA A 21 -18.38 -0.97 6.00
N GLY A 22 -18.24 0.04 6.86
CA GLY A 22 -17.59 -0.12 8.16
C GLY A 22 -16.09 0.10 8.17
N VAL A 23 -15.52 0.61 7.07
CA VAL A 23 -14.07 0.84 6.97
C VAL A 23 -13.80 2.33 6.91
N ARG A 24 -13.23 2.88 8.00
CA ARG A 24 -12.94 4.31 8.13
C ARG A 24 -11.46 4.61 8.36
N THR A 25 -10.66 3.60 8.69
CA THR A 25 -9.25 3.78 9.00
C THR A 25 -8.39 2.83 8.17
N ILE A 26 -7.11 3.18 8.03
CA ILE A 26 -6.13 2.32 7.36
C ILE A 26 -6.03 0.97 8.08
N GLU A 27 -6.06 1.01 9.41
CA GLU A 27 -6.00 -0.20 10.23
C GLU A 27 -7.18 -1.14 9.96
N GLN A 28 -8.39 -0.57 9.83
CA GLN A 28 -9.58 -1.35 9.50
C GLN A 28 -9.50 -1.94 8.09
N LEU A 29 -9.01 -1.16 7.13
CA LEU A 29 -8.84 -1.65 5.78
C LEU A 29 -7.85 -2.82 5.73
N ARG A 30 -6.74 -2.70 6.44
CA ARG A 30 -5.72 -3.74 6.51
C ARG A 30 -6.31 -5.03 7.11
N GLU A 31 -7.10 -4.88 8.17
CA GLU A 31 -7.73 -6.02 8.84
C GLU A 31 -8.76 -6.71 7.95
N VAL A 32 -9.70 -5.94 7.39
CA VAL A 32 -10.75 -6.49 6.52
C VAL A 32 -10.16 -7.04 5.23
N GLY A 33 -9.21 -6.32 4.66
CA GLY A 33 -8.59 -6.69 3.39
C GLY A 33 -7.54 -7.78 3.49
N ALA A 34 -7.25 -8.29 4.69
CA ALA A 34 -6.21 -9.30 4.89
C ALA A 34 -6.49 -10.61 4.17
N THR A 35 -7.76 -10.96 3.94
CA THR A 35 -8.15 -12.19 3.27
C THR A 35 -8.91 -11.90 1.99
N ALA A 36 -8.87 -12.85 1.05
CA ALA A 36 -9.63 -12.74 -0.19
C ALA A 36 -11.14 -12.63 0.10
N THR A 37 -11.64 -13.40 1.06
CA THR A 37 -13.05 -13.36 1.45
C THR A 37 -13.44 -11.98 1.99
N GLY A 38 -12.59 -11.39 2.84
CA GLY A 38 -12.83 -10.06 3.39
C GLY A 38 -12.85 -8.99 2.29
N ARG A 39 -11.92 -9.07 1.34
CA ARG A 39 -11.88 -8.13 0.22
C ARG A 39 -13.12 -8.25 -0.67
N MET A 40 -13.55 -9.47 -0.93
CA MET A 40 -14.74 -9.72 -1.75
C MET A 40 -15.98 -9.13 -1.09
N ARG A 41 -16.14 -9.37 0.21
CA ARG A 41 -17.25 -8.82 0.98
C ARG A 41 -17.23 -7.30 0.99
N LEU A 42 -16.07 -6.71 1.25
CA LEU A 42 -15.93 -5.26 1.27
C LEU A 42 -16.24 -4.64 -0.09
N ALA A 43 -15.74 -5.24 -1.17
CA ALA A 43 -16.02 -4.76 -2.52
C ALA A 43 -17.53 -4.77 -2.81
N ASP A 44 -18.22 -5.82 -2.41
CA ASP A 44 -19.66 -5.94 -2.59
C ASP A 44 -20.41 -4.89 -1.76
N GLU A 45 -20.10 -4.78 -0.47
CA GLU A 45 -20.79 -3.83 0.42
C GLU A 45 -20.52 -2.38 0.06
N ALA A 46 -19.30 -2.05 -0.35
CA ALA A 46 -18.91 -0.69 -0.71
C ALA A 46 -19.21 -0.36 -2.16
N ARG A 47 -19.61 -1.34 -2.95
CA ARG A 47 -19.87 -1.19 -4.39
C ARG A 47 -18.64 -0.71 -5.15
N LEU A 48 -17.52 -1.36 -4.87
CA LEU A 48 -16.22 -1.07 -5.48
C LEU A 48 -15.63 -2.36 -6.07
N GLY A 49 -14.65 -2.21 -6.96
CA GLY A 49 -13.98 -3.35 -7.56
C GLY A 49 -13.02 -4.06 -6.60
N GLU A 50 -12.94 -5.37 -6.70
CA GLU A 50 -12.03 -6.17 -5.85
C GLU A 50 -10.56 -5.79 -6.08
N GLU A 51 -10.18 -5.51 -7.32
CA GLU A 51 -8.81 -5.10 -7.64
C GLU A 51 -8.43 -3.79 -6.98
N GLN A 52 -9.37 -2.86 -6.95
CA GLN A 52 -9.17 -1.57 -6.30
C GLN A 52 -9.03 -1.75 -4.78
N ILE A 53 -9.86 -2.58 -4.17
CA ILE A 53 -9.76 -2.90 -2.75
C ILE A 53 -8.40 -3.55 -2.45
N LEU A 54 -7.97 -4.48 -3.29
CA LEU A 54 -6.68 -5.16 -3.11
C LEU A 54 -5.51 -4.15 -3.18
N GLN A 55 -5.54 -3.26 -4.17
CA GLN A 55 -4.49 -2.24 -4.30
C GLN A 55 -4.41 -1.36 -3.06
N TRP A 56 -5.55 -0.86 -2.58
CA TRP A 56 -5.58 -0.03 -1.38
C TRP A 56 -5.13 -0.82 -0.14
N THR A 57 -5.49 -2.10 -0.07
CA THR A 57 -5.05 -2.97 1.03
C THR A 57 -3.53 -3.13 1.01
N HIS A 58 -2.94 -3.32 -0.17
CA HIS A 58 -1.48 -3.38 -0.30
C HIS A 58 -0.82 -2.07 0.14
N GLN A 59 -1.39 -0.93 -0.26
CA GLN A 59 -0.88 0.37 0.18
C GLN A 59 -0.96 0.50 1.71
N ALA A 60 -2.09 0.11 2.30
CA ALA A 60 -2.27 0.12 3.74
C ALA A 60 -1.25 -0.78 4.44
N ASP A 61 -0.93 -1.92 3.85
CA ASP A 61 0.05 -2.84 4.41
C ASP A 61 1.47 -2.27 4.36
N LEU A 62 1.85 -1.68 3.24
CA LEU A 62 3.19 -1.09 3.08
C LEU A 62 3.42 0.09 4.04
N ILE A 63 2.37 0.84 4.35
CA ILE A 63 2.45 1.98 5.28
C ILE A 63 2.83 1.55 6.70
N ARG A 64 2.74 0.26 7.06
CA ARG A 64 3.25 -0.24 8.34
C ARG A 64 4.76 -0.01 8.49
N ILE A 65 5.46 0.11 7.37
CA ILE A 65 6.91 0.31 7.38
C ILE A 65 7.19 1.79 7.59
N LYS A 66 8.01 2.09 8.61
CA LYS A 66 8.39 3.46 8.92
C LYS A 66 9.16 4.06 7.72
N GLY A 67 8.73 5.23 7.28
CA GLY A 67 9.31 5.91 6.14
C GLY A 67 8.50 5.75 4.86
N ILE A 68 7.55 4.82 4.81
CA ILE A 68 6.66 4.65 3.66
C ILE A 68 5.36 5.41 3.93
N GLY A 69 5.20 6.54 3.23
CA GLY A 69 3.96 7.31 3.24
C GLY A 69 3.04 6.88 2.11
N GLU A 70 1.91 7.60 1.98
CA GLU A 70 0.85 7.24 1.04
C GLU A 70 1.31 7.26 -0.43
N GLU A 71 2.04 8.30 -0.82
CA GLU A 71 2.45 8.44 -2.22
C GLU A 71 3.52 7.42 -2.59
N PHE A 72 4.45 7.17 -1.68
CA PHE A 72 5.50 6.19 -1.93
C PHE A 72 4.94 4.76 -1.94
N ALA A 73 3.95 4.47 -1.09
CA ALA A 73 3.25 3.18 -1.12
C ALA A 73 2.61 2.93 -2.49
N GLU A 74 1.96 3.95 -3.06
CA GLU A 74 1.38 3.85 -4.39
C GLU A 74 2.44 3.57 -5.44
N LEU A 75 3.58 4.27 -5.38
CA LEU A 75 4.67 4.06 -6.32
C LEU A 75 5.20 2.63 -6.23
N LEU A 76 5.38 2.11 -5.03
CA LEU A 76 5.83 0.72 -4.83
C LEU A 76 4.85 -0.29 -5.44
N VAL A 77 3.55 -0.10 -5.23
CA VAL A 77 2.53 -0.98 -5.81
C VAL A 77 2.63 -0.96 -7.33
N LYS A 78 2.76 0.22 -7.93
CA LYS A 78 2.88 0.36 -9.38
C LYS A 78 4.19 -0.19 -9.93
N ALA A 79 5.22 -0.26 -9.11
CA ALA A 79 6.50 -0.87 -9.49
C ALA A 79 6.49 -2.40 -9.37
N GLY A 80 5.37 -2.98 -8.95
CA GLY A 80 5.28 -4.43 -8.76
C GLY A 80 5.78 -4.89 -7.40
N VAL A 81 6.08 -3.96 -6.49
CA VAL A 81 6.53 -4.27 -5.12
C VAL A 81 5.35 -4.00 -4.19
N ALA A 82 4.28 -4.76 -4.39
CA ALA A 82 2.99 -4.47 -3.77
C ALA A 82 2.85 -4.98 -2.34
N THR A 83 3.73 -5.87 -1.89
CA THR A 83 3.58 -6.49 -0.59
C THR A 83 4.83 -6.34 0.26
N VAL A 84 4.65 -6.41 1.58
CA VAL A 84 5.77 -6.39 2.52
C VAL A 84 6.77 -7.51 2.21
N PRO A 85 6.35 -8.78 1.99
CA PRO A 85 7.29 -9.83 1.60
C PRO A 85 8.04 -9.54 0.30
N LYS A 86 7.39 -8.98 -0.71
CA LYS A 86 8.06 -8.63 -1.97
C LYS A 86 9.12 -7.58 -1.75
N LEU A 87 8.84 -6.57 -0.92
CA LEU A 87 9.83 -5.55 -0.58
C LEU A 87 11.02 -6.20 0.14
N ALA A 88 10.75 -7.14 1.05
CA ALA A 88 11.79 -7.81 1.84
C ALA A 88 12.84 -8.50 0.96
N TYR A 89 12.46 -8.94 -0.23
CA TYR A 89 13.36 -9.67 -1.14
C TYR A 89 14.09 -8.76 -2.13
N ARG A 90 13.82 -7.46 -2.14
CA ARG A 90 14.43 -6.56 -3.13
C ARG A 90 15.83 -6.13 -2.71
N ASN A 91 16.66 -5.96 -3.71
CA ASN A 91 17.97 -5.30 -3.57
C ASN A 91 17.73 -3.79 -3.63
N ALA A 92 18.27 -3.05 -2.65
CA ALA A 92 17.99 -1.61 -2.54
C ALA A 92 18.46 -0.81 -3.74
N GLN A 93 19.63 -1.12 -4.31
CA GLN A 93 20.14 -0.39 -5.46
C GLN A 93 19.28 -0.64 -6.70
N ASN A 94 18.92 -1.90 -6.95
CA ASN A 94 18.07 -2.25 -8.09
C ASN A 94 16.68 -1.63 -7.94
N LEU A 95 16.14 -1.65 -6.72
CA LEU A 95 14.86 -1.03 -6.44
C LEU A 95 14.93 0.48 -6.70
N TYR A 96 15.99 1.13 -6.23
CA TYR A 96 16.17 2.57 -6.45
C TYR A 96 16.17 2.91 -7.95
N MET A 97 16.86 2.11 -8.75
CA MET A 97 16.90 2.31 -10.21
C MET A 97 15.51 2.14 -10.83
N ASP A 98 14.80 1.08 -10.46
CA ASP A 98 13.46 0.82 -10.97
C ASP A 98 12.50 1.95 -10.59
N LEU A 99 12.56 2.42 -9.35
CA LEU A 99 11.70 3.50 -8.87
C LEU A 99 12.04 4.83 -9.53
N THR A 100 13.33 5.09 -9.78
CA THR A 100 13.74 6.30 -10.48
C THR A 100 13.12 6.38 -11.87
N LEU A 101 13.23 5.29 -12.63
CA LEU A 101 12.67 5.22 -13.99
C LEU A 101 11.16 5.36 -13.99
N LEU A 102 10.50 4.66 -13.09
CA LEU A 102 9.04 4.71 -12.99
C LEU A 102 8.55 6.09 -12.57
N ASN A 103 9.20 6.69 -11.57
CA ASN A 103 8.79 8.00 -11.07
C ASN A 103 9.06 9.14 -12.06
N GLN A 104 10.06 9.00 -12.94
CA GLN A 104 10.26 9.96 -14.02
C GLN A 104 9.03 10.05 -14.91
N ARG A 105 8.35 8.93 -15.09
CA ARG A 105 7.16 8.84 -15.93
C ARG A 105 5.88 9.19 -15.17
N LEU A 106 5.71 8.66 -13.96
CA LEU A 106 4.48 8.80 -13.19
C LEU A 106 4.45 10.04 -12.29
N LYS A 107 5.59 10.51 -11.84
CA LYS A 107 5.73 11.71 -10.99
C LYS A 107 4.87 11.65 -9.74
N LEU A 108 4.85 10.50 -9.08
CA LEU A 108 4.04 10.29 -7.88
C LEU A 108 4.67 10.85 -6.61
N VAL A 109 6.00 10.85 -6.53
CA VAL A 109 6.71 11.40 -5.38
C VAL A 109 7.67 12.49 -5.83
N ARG A 110 7.84 13.51 -4.98
CA ARG A 110 8.76 14.61 -5.27
C ARG A 110 10.21 14.19 -5.08
N ARG A 111 10.47 13.39 -4.07
CA ARG A 111 11.80 12.93 -3.74
C ARG A 111 11.74 11.44 -3.39
N LEU A 112 12.55 10.66 -4.07
CA LEU A 112 12.67 9.24 -3.74
C LEU A 112 13.51 9.05 -2.48
N PRO A 113 13.23 8.03 -1.68
CA PRO A 113 14.14 7.62 -0.61
C PRO A 113 15.52 7.31 -1.18
N THR A 114 16.56 7.58 -0.40
CA THR A 114 17.91 7.18 -0.77
C THR A 114 18.07 5.67 -0.69
N VAL A 115 19.16 5.15 -1.29
CA VAL A 115 19.48 3.72 -1.19
C VAL A 115 19.56 3.28 0.27
N VAL A 116 20.17 4.10 1.13
CA VAL A 116 20.28 3.79 2.57
C VAL A 116 18.90 3.74 3.23
N GLU A 117 18.02 4.67 2.89
CA GLU A 117 16.66 4.66 3.40
C GLU A 117 15.89 3.43 2.92
N LEU A 118 16.07 3.04 1.66
CA LEU A 118 15.46 1.82 1.12
C LEU A 118 15.99 0.57 1.84
N GLU A 119 17.27 0.53 2.15
CA GLU A 119 17.85 -0.58 2.91
C GLU A 119 17.19 -0.73 4.28
N ARG A 120 16.91 0.39 4.95
CA ARG A 120 16.20 0.39 6.24
C ARG A 120 14.77 -0.13 6.10
N MET A 121 14.08 0.29 5.04
CA MET A 121 12.71 -0.18 4.76
C MET A 121 12.69 -1.68 4.49
N ILE A 122 13.64 -2.16 3.69
CA ILE A 122 13.77 -3.59 3.38
C ILE A 122 14.07 -4.39 4.64
N SER A 123 14.95 -3.87 5.50
CA SER A 123 15.28 -4.50 6.77
C SER A 123 14.04 -4.62 7.67
N GLN A 124 13.22 -3.58 7.73
CA GLN A 124 11.95 -3.63 8.48
C GLN A 124 11.00 -4.65 7.88
N ALA A 125 10.90 -4.68 6.54
CA ALA A 125 10.02 -5.62 5.85
C ALA A 125 10.35 -7.07 6.20
N LYS A 126 11.63 -7.39 6.34
CA LYS A 126 12.08 -8.74 6.70
C LYS A 126 11.63 -9.17 8.09
N LYS A 127 11.38 -8.21 8.98
CA LYS A 127 10.99 -8.48 10.36
C LYS A 127 9.48 -8.48 10.58
N LEU A 128 8.71 -7.99 9.61
CA LEU A 128 7.26 -7.89 9.77
C LEU A 128 6.56 -9.19 9.36
N PRO A 129 5.52 -9.59 10.12
CA PRO A 129 4.73 -10.76 9.73
C PRO A 129 3.91 -10.46 8.48
N LYS A 130 3.71 -11.50 7.67
CA LYS A 130 2.82 -11.41 6.52
C LYS A 130 1.38 -11.31 7.01
N LEU A 131 0.67 -10.27 6.58
CA LEU A 131 -0.72 -10.05 6.96
C LEU A 131 -1.69 -10.30 5.82
N ILE A 132 -1.29 -9.98 4.58
CA ILE A 132 -2.20 -10.05 3.44
C ILE A 132 -2.08 -11.42 2.77
N ARG A 133 -3.20 -12.09 2.65
CA ARG A 133 -3.29 -13.41 2.01
C ARG A 133 -4.06 -13.28 0.70
N HIS A 134 -3.53 -13.88 -0.32
CA HIS A 134 -4.13 -13.89 -1.64
C HIS A 134 -4.85 -15.20 -1.90
#